data_32d612a68aeed4c8bfdbc73e75860d39
#
_entry.id   32d612a68aeed4c8bfdbc73e75860d39
#
_cell.length_a   1.000
_cell.length_b   1.000
_cell.length_c   1.000
_cell.angle_alpha   90.00
_cell.angle_beta   90.00
_cell.angle_gamma   90.00
#
_symmetry.space_group_name_H-M   'P 1'
#
loop_
_entity.id
_entity.type
_entity.pdbx_description
1 polymer ?
#
loop_
_entity_poly.entity_id
_entity_poly.type
_entity_poly.pdbx_seq_one_letter_code
_entity_poly.pdbx_strand_id
1 'polypeptide(L)'
;MKAMYDYLIVGAGLYGAVFAQEAKRAGKSVLVIDKRPHIAGNVYTEKVEGINVHKYGAHIFHTNNKKVWDYITRFATFNRFTNSPVANYHGELYSLPFNMYTFNRMWGVVTPEEAAAKIEEQRQAAGITEPSNLEEQAISLVGTDIYEKLIKGYTEKQWGRPCTELPAFIIKRLPVRLTFDNNYFNALYQGIPVGGYTKMVANLLDGIEVRLNEDYLEKKEQYDAMAEKVIYTGAIDAYFDYKLGTLEYRSVRFENETLDKPNFQGNAAVNYTDVETPWTRIIEHKWFEFGKDEEGNDLPKTVISREYSSEWKPGDEPYYPVNDEKNGALYGQYKELAEKEPKVIFGGRLGEYKYYDMDAVIASALDMCERELA
;
A
#
# COMPACT_ATOMS: atom_id res chain seq x y z
N MET A 1 -34.71 0.36 22.54
CA MET A 1 -34.41 -1.08 22.39
C MET A 1 -32.92 -1.26 22.75
N LYS A 2 -32.56 -2.37 23.37
CA LYS A 2 -31.14 -2.66 23.62
C LYS A 2 -30.47 -2.94 22.27
N ALA A 3 -29.27 -2.39 22.02
CA ALA A 3 -28.51 -2.67 20.83
C ALA A 3 -28.26 -4.19 20.71
N MET A 4 -28.23 -4.70 19.47
CA MET A 4 -28.04 -6.13 19.20
C MET A 4 -26.56 -6.51 19.30
N TYR A 5 -25.66 -5.56 18.96
CA TYR A 5 -24.22 -5.72 18.98
C TYR A 5 -23.55 -4.68 19.88
N ASP A 6 -22.44 -5.04 20.51
CA ASP A 6 -21.58 -4.07 21.20
C ASP A 6 -20.89 -3.16 20.18
N TYR A 7 -20.42 -3.75 19.06
CA TYR A 7 -19.72 -3.03 17.99
C TYR A 7 -20.26 -3.39 16.60
N LEU A 8 -20.51 -2.37 15.81
CA LEU A 8 -20.62 -2.44 14.36
C LEU A 8 -19.30 -1.96 13.75
N ILE A 9 -18.70 -2.76 12.89
CA ILE A 9 -17.46 -2.41 12.18
C ILE A 9 -17.77 -2.20 10.72
N VAL A 10 -17.52 -1.00 10.23
CA VAL A 10 -17.72 -0.58 8.85
C VAL A 10 -16.39 -0.68 8.11
N GLY A 11 -16.26 -1.69 7.27
CA GLY A 11 -15.07 -2.05 6.52
C GLY A 11 -14.42 -3.34 7.00
N ALA A 12 -14.40 -4.35 6.14
CA ALA A 12 -13.80 -5.67 6.37
C ALA A 12 -12.33 -5.75 5.92
N GLY A 13 -11.62 -4.61 5.90
CA GLY A 13 -10.18 -4.52 5.67
C GLY A 13 -9.37 -4.87 6.91
N LEU A 14 -8.04 -4.70 6.86
CA LEU A 14 -7.13 -5.08 7.96
C LEU A 14 -7.49 -4.41 9.29
N TYR A 15 -7.77 -3.10 9.30
CA TYR A 15 -8.12 -2.40 10.53
C TYR A 15 -9.39 -2.98 11.17
N GLY A 16 -10.45 -3.09 10.38
CA GLY A 16 -11.73 -3.62 10.86
C GLY A 16 -11.62 -5.07 11.30
N ALA A 17 -10.90 -5.91 10.57
CA ALA A 17 -10.72 -7.32 10.91
C ALA A 17 -9.92 -7.52 12.21
N VAL A 18 -8.86 -6.72 12.43
CA VAL A 18 -8.08 -6.75 13.68
C VAL A 18 -8.94 -6.30 14.87
N PHE A 19 -9.66 -5.18 14.72
CA PHE A 19 -10.54 -4.72 15.79
C PHE A 19 -11.64 -5.75 16.10
N ALA A 20 -12.26 -6.33 15.07
CA ALA A 20 -13.30 -7.36 15.22
C ALA A 20 -12.79 -8.58 16.00
N GLN A 21 -11.59 -9.06 15.67
CA GLN A 21 -10.96 -10.20 16.34
C GLN A 21 -10.68 -9.91 17.82
N GLU A 22 -10.14 -8.75 18.14
CA GLU A 22 -9.83 -8.38 19.53
C GLU A 22 -11.11 -8.10 20.33
N ALA A 23 -12.13 -7.47 19.74
CA ALA A 23 -13.43 -7.29 20.39
C ALA A 23 -14.11 -8.63 20.70
N LYS A 24 -14.11 -9.57 19.74
CA LYS A 24 -14.59 -10.94 19.96
C LYS A 24 -13.81 -11.63 21.10
N ARG A 25 -12.48 -11.50 21.10
CA ARG A 25 -11.65 -12.07 22.17
C ARG A 25 -11.96 -11.47 23.55
N ALA A 26 -12.37 -10.22 23.60
CA ALA A 26 -12.85 -9.54 24.81
C ALA A 26 -14.31 -9.89 25.17
N GLY A 27 -14.94 -10.85 24.48
CA GLY A 27 -16.30 -11.30 24.75
C GLY A 27 -17.39 -10.36 24.23
N LYS A 28 -17.07 -9.43 23.32
CA LYS A 28 -18.02 -8.50 22.73
C LYS A 28 -18.75 -9.11 21.54
N SER A 29 -20.00 -8.75 21.35
CA SER A 29 -20.78 -9.07 20.16
C SER A 29 -20.47 -8.09 19.04
N VAL A 30 -20.11 -8.62 17.85
CA VAL A 30 -19.59 -7.83 16.74
C VAL A 30 -20.33 -8.17 15.45
N LEU A 31 -20.68 -7.15 14.68
CA LEU A 31 -21.09 -7.25 13.29
C LEU A 31 -20.10 -6.48 12.42
N VAL A 32 -19.57 -7.11 11.37
CA VAL A 32 -18.76 -6.45 10.34
C VAL A 32 -19.59 -6.29 9.08
N ILE A 33 -19.57 -5.11 8.48
CA ILE A 33 -20.19 -4.86 7.17
C ILE A 33 -19.18 -4.26 6.20
N ASP A 34 -19.33 -4.57 4.92
CA ASP A 34 -18.54 -3.94 3.86
C ASP A 34 -19.41 -3.70 2.62
N LYS A 35 -19.23 -2.55 1.97
CA LYS A 35 -19.93 -2.22 0.73
C LYS A 35 -19.49 -3.08 -0.45
N ARG A 36 -18.28 -3.64 -0.40
CA ARG A 36 -17.71 -4.51 -1.43
C ARG A 36 -18.28 -5.94 -1.33
N PRO A 37 -18.22 -6.72 -2.42
CA PRO A 37 -18.65 -8.11 -2.43
C PRO A 37 -17.63 -9.07 -1.80
N HIS A 38 -16.57 -8.57 -1.19
CA HIS A 38 -15.48 -9.36 -0.61
C HIS A 38 -14.94 -8.71 0.67
N ILE A 39 -14.32 -9.52 1.52
CA ILE A 39 -13.53 -9.08 2.67
C ILE A 39 -12.13 -8.62 2.24
N ALA A 40 -11.29 -8.27 3.19
CA ALA A 40 -9.88 -7.92 3.06
C ALA A 40 -9.59 -6.52 2.49
N GLY A 41 -10.62 -5.73 2.13
CA GLY A 41 -10.38 -4.36 1.67
C GLY A 41 -9.36 -4.31 0.51
N ASN A 42 -8.36 -3.44 0.61
CA ASN A 42 -7.35 -3.29 -0.45
C ASN A 42 -6.31 -4.42 -0.48
N VAL A 43 -6.21 -5.25 0.55
CA VAL A 43 -5.33 -6.44 0.52
C VAL A 43 -6.01 -7.68 -0.07
N TYR A 44 -7.21 -7.52 -0.62
CA TYR A 44 -7.95 -8.62 -1.25
C TYR A 44 -7.13 -9.32 -2.33
N THR A 45 -7.05 -10.65 -2.21
CA THR A 45 -6.49 -11.54 -3.22
C THR A 45 -7.58 -12.44 -3.78
N GLU A 46 -7.62 -12.55 -5.11
CA GLU A 46 -8.53 -13.43 -5.84
C GLU A 46 -7.75 -14.61 -6.44
N LYS A 47 -8.26 -15.82 -6.29
CA LYS A 47 -7.60 -17.00 -6.87
C LYS A 47 -7.97 -17.16 -8.35
N VAL A 48 -6.98 -17.00 -9.24
CA VAL A 48 -7.11 -17.17 -10.69
C VAL A 48 -6.06 -18.16 -11.17
N GLU A 49 -6.45 -19.24 -11.83
CA GLU A 49 -5.55 -20.30 -12.30
C GLU A 49 -4.59 -20.83 -11.21
N GLY A 50 -5.07 -20.91 -9.96
CA GLY A 50 -4.27 -21.28 -8.79
C GLY A 50 -3.38 -20.21 -8.20
N ILE A 51 -3.33 -19.01 -8.82
CA ILE A 51 -2.50 -17.88 -8.41
C ILE A 51 -3.32 -16.93 -7.52
N ASN A 52 -2.76 -16.48 -6.41
CA ASN A 52 -3.35 -15.43 -5.59
C ASN A 52 -3.06 -14.04 -6.23
N VAL A 53 -4.03 -13.49 -6.95
CA VAL A 53 -3.91 -12.21 -7.63
C VAL A 53 -4.26 -11.07 -6.68
N HIS A 54 -3.32 -10.16 -6.48
CA HIS A 54 -3.51 -8.95 -5.66
C HIS A 54 -4.31 -7.92 -6.46
N LYS A 55 -5.61 -7.80 -6.20
CA LYS A 55 -6.55 -7.03 -7.05
C LYS A 55 -6.36 -5.53 -6.98
N TYR A 56 -5.84 -5.03 -5.87
CA TYR A 56 -5.65 -3.58 -5.61
C TYR A 56 -4.16 -3.20 -5.53
N GLY A 57 -3.32 -3.89 -6.28
CA GLY A 57 -1.88 -3.66 -6.33
C GLY A 57 -1.07 -4.61 -5.45
N ALA A 58 0.22 -4.64 -5.68
CA ALA A 58 1.14 -5.49 -4.94
C ALA A 58 1.16 -5.11 -3.45
N HIS A 59 0.84 -6.07 -2.62
CA HIS A 59 0.93 -5.95 -1.17
C HIS A 59 1.98 -6.94 -0.65
N ILE A 60 3.03 -6.42 -0.05
CA ILE A 60 4.10 -7.23 0.56
C ILE A 60 4.17 -6.83 2.03
N PHE A 61 3.91 -7.79 2.91
CA PHE A 61 3.95 -7.52 4.34
C PHE A 61 5.41 -7.36 4.79
N HIS A 62 5.69 -6.27 5.48
CA HIS A 62 6.99 -6.02 6.09
C HIS A 62 6.82 -5.20 7.37
N THR A 63 7.66 -5.43 8.37
CA THR A 63 7.63 -4.67 9.62
C THR A 63 8.91 -4.83 10.42
N ASN A 64 9.24 -3.81 11.22
CA ASN A 64 10.20 -3.90 12.33
C ASN A 64 9.50 -4.03 13.69
N ASN A 65 8.17 -3.93 13.71
CA ASN A 65 7.37 -4.04 14.94
C ASN A 65 7.11 -5.50 15.28
N LYS A 66 7.86 -6.02 16.26
CA LYS A 66 7.71 -7.41 16.70
C LYS A 66 6.30 -7.72 17.24
N LYS A 67 5.64 -6.78 17.93
CA LYS A 67 4.26 -6.96 18.42
C LYS A 67 3.29 -7.23 17.27
N VAL A 68 3.42 -6.47 16.17
CA VAL A 68 2.60 -6.64 14.97
C VAL A 68 2.91 -7.97 14.28
N TRP A 69 4.19 -8.32 14.14
CA TRP A 69 4.59 -9.59 13.55
C TRP A 69 4.07 -10.79 14.34
N ASP A 70 4.29 -10.80 15.65
CA ASP A 70 3.80 -11.87 16.54
C ASP A 70 2.26 -11.96 16.54
N TYR A 71 1.58 -10.85 16.35
CA TYR A 71 0.14 -10.81 16.23
C TYR A 71 -0.35 -11.46 14.93
N ILE A 72 0.12 -10.98 13.80
CA ILE A 72 -0.41 -11.39 12.49
C ILE A 72 -0.03 -12.83 12.11
N THR A 73 1.12 -13.31 12.57
CA THR A 73 1.56 -14.71 12.35
C THR A 73 0.72 -15.74 13.10
N ARG A 74 -0.16 -15.32 13.97
CA ARG A 74 -1.17 -16.22 14.56
C ARG A 74 -2.30 -16.57 13.57
N PHE A 75 -2.48 -15.78 12.52
CA PHE A 75 -3.58 -15.89 11.56
C PHE A 75 -3.12 -16.35 10.18
N ALA A 76 -1.83 -16.34 9.91
CA ALA A 76 -1.25 -16.83 8.67
C ALA A 76 0.20 -17.28 8.86
N THR A 77 0.61 -18.26 8.08
CA THR A 77 2.03 -18.57 7.88
C THR A 77 2.55 -17.68 6.75
N PHE A 78 3.66 -17.00 6.97
CA PHE A 78 4.30 -16.18 5.94
C PHE A 78 5.42 -16.96 5.26
N ASN A 79 5.53 -16.80 3.95
CA ASN A 79 6.65 -17.34 3.20
C ASN A 79 7.90 -16.45 3.35
N ARG A 80 9.00 -16.83 2.68
CA ARG A 80 10.26 -16.07 2.70
C ARG A 80 10.39 -15.05 1.57
N PHE A 81 9.30 -14.58 0.99
CA PHE A 81 9.37 -13.63 -0.11
C PHE A 81 10.13 -12.36 0.31
N THR A 82 11.14 -12.01 -0.48
CA THR A 82 11.92 -10.78 -0.32
C THR A 82 11.65 -9.88 -1.50
N ASN A 83 11.17 -8.68 -1.26
CA ASN A 83 10.85 -7.74 -2.33
C ASN A 83 12.13 -7.22 -2.98
N SER A 84 12.35 -7.62 -4.21
CA SER A 84 13.52 -7.23 -5.03
C SER A 84 13.05 -6.75 -6.40
N PRO A 85 12.42 -5.57 -6.50
CA PRO A 85 11.91 -5.05 -7.76
C PRO A 85 13.05 -4.71 -8.72
N VAL A 86 12.73 -4.73 -10.01
CA VAL A 86 13.64 -4.38 -11.10
C VAL A 86 13.08 -3.16 -11.81
N ALA A 87 13.96 -2.22 -12.19
CA ALA A 87 13.63 -1.14 -13.10
C ALA A 87 13.97 -1.53 -14.53
N ASN A 88 13.06 -1.26 -15.45
CA ASN A 88 13.27 -1.34 -16.90
C ASN A 88 13.24 0.08 -17.47
N TYR A 89 14.39 0.52 -17.99
CA TYR A 89 14.53 1.78 -18.71
C TYR A 89 14.93 1.47 -20.16
N HIS A 90 13.97 1.52 -21.09
CA HIS A 90 14.18 1.20 -22.51
C HIS A 90 14.87 -0.16 -22.76
N GLY A 91 14.57 -1.17 -21.96
CA GLY A 91 15.20 -2.49 -22.03
C GLY A 91 16.50 -2.64 -21.24
N GLU A 92 17.05 -1.57 -20.69
CA GLU A 92 18.12 -1.65 -19.69
C GLU A 92 17.52 -2.01 -18.31
N LEU A 93 18.01 -3.07 -17.71
CA LEU A 93 17.52 -3.54 -16.42
C LEU A 93 18.45 -3.12 -15.28
N TYR A 94 17.84 -2.59 -14.21
CA TYR A 94 18.53 -2.15 -13.00
C TYR A 94 17.87 -2.72 -11.76
N SER A 95 18.68 -3.09 -10.76
CA SER A 95 18.17 -3.47 -9.44
C SER A 95 17.64 -2.27 -8.68
N LEU A 96 16.58 -2.48 -7.92
CA LEU A 96 16.03 -1.54 -6.95
C LEU A 96 16.03 -2.18 -5.56
N PRO A 97 16.25 -1.41 -4.47
CA PRO A 97 16.59 0.02 -4.41
C PRO A 97 17.94 0.32 -5.06
N PHE A 98 18.32 1.60 -5.16
CA PHE A 98 19.63 1.99 -5.71
C PHE A 98 20.75 1.43 -4.85
N ASN A 99 21.43 0.40 -5.35
CA ASN A 99 22.46 -0.35 -4.64
C ASN A 99 23.65 -0.64 -5.55
N MET A 100 24.65 -1.37 -5.05
CA MET A 100 25.86 -1.66 -5.82
C MET A 100 25.60 -2.40 -7.14
N TYR A 101 24.56 -3.24 -7.25
CA TYR A 101 24.17 -3.84 -8.53
C TYR A 101 23.67 -2.78 -9.52
N THR A 102 22.90 -1.79 -9.04
CA THR A 102 22.43 -0.65 -9.84
C THR A 102 23.61 0.13 -10.39
N PHE A 103 24.57 0.48 -9.53
CA PHE A 103 25.71 1.31 -9.89
C PHE A 103 26.72 0.56 -10.78
N ASN A 104 26.94 -0.72 -10.53
CA ASN A 104 27.75 -1.56 -11.41
C ASN A 104 27.14 -1.63 -12.81
N ARG A 105 25.81 -1.86 -12.91
CA ARG A 105 25.11 -1.89 -14.19
C ARG A 105 25.18 -0.56 -14.93
N MET A 106 25.07 0.55 -14.21
CA MET A 106 25.01 1.90 -14.79
C MET A 106 26.39 2.43 -15.20
N TRP A 107 27.42 2.20 -14.36
CA TRP A 107 28.73 2.83 -14.49
C TRP A 107 29.90 1.86 -14.55
N GLY A 108 29.70 0.56 -14.38
CA GLY A 108 30.76 -0.44 -14.33
C GLY A 108 31.63 -0.39 -13.07
N VAL A 109 31.24 0.39 -12.06
CA VAL A 109 31.96 0.46 -10.77
C VAL A 109 31.82 -0.84 -10.00
N VAL A 110 32.84 -1.20 -9.22
CA VAL A 110 32.89 -2.47 -8.47
C VAL A 110 33.03 -2.26 -6.96
N THR A 111 33.45 -1.09 -6.51
CA THR A 111 33.61 -0.77 -5.09
C THR A 111 32.64 0.31 -4.62
N PRO A 112 32.26 0.31 -3.32
CA PRO A 112 31.46 1.37 -2.72
C PRO A 112 32.07 2.77 -2.89
N GLU A 113 33.40 2.86 -2.81
CA GLU A 113 34.14 4.11 -2.96
C GLU A 113 33.99 4.68 -4.39
N GLU A 114 34.16 3.85 -5.42
CA GLU A 114 33.94 4.24 -6.82
C GLU A 114 32.50 4.70 -7.07
N ALA A 115 31.51 3.99 -6.52
CA ALA A 115 30.11 4.37 -6.66
C ALA A 115 29.81 5.71 -5.97
N ALA A 116 30.28 5.90 -4.75
CA ALA A 116 30.13 7.16 -4.02
C ALA A 116 30.80 8.33 -4.75
N ALA A 117 32.01 8.13 -5.28
CA ALA A 117 32.73 9.13 -6.05
C ALA A 117 31.98 9.52 -7.33
N LYS A 118 31.37 8.54 -8.03
CA LYS A 118 30.60 8.81 -9.25
C LYS A 118 29.32 9.60 -8.96
N ILE A 119 28.61 9.31 -7.90
CA ILE A 119 27.44 10.07 -7.45
C ILE A 119 27.86 11.51 -7.12
N GLU A 120 28.93 11.67 -6.35
CA GLU A 120 29.40 13.00 -5.92
C GLU A 120 29.90 13.84 -7.10
N GLU A 121 30.62 13.24 -8.07
CA GLU A 121 31.02 13.89 -9.33
C GLU A 121 29.81 14.53 -10.03
N GLN A 122 28.72 13.77 -10.18
CA GLN A 122 27.51 14.24 -10.86
C GLN A 122 26.76 15.32 -10.05
N ARG A 123 26.70 15.17 -8.74
CA ARG A 123 26.10 16.18 -7.85
C ARG A 123 26.86 17.52 -7.95
N GLN A 124 28.18 17.47 -7.92
CA GLN A 124 29.03 18.66 -8.06
C GLN A 124 28.90 19.28 -9.45
N ALA A 125 28.88 18.46 -10.53
CA ALA A 125 28.69 18.94 -11.88
C ALA A 125 27.34 19.64 -12.09
N ALA A 126 26.30 19.21 -11.42
CA ALA A 126 24.98 19.84 -11.45
C ALA A 126 24.96 21.19 -10.71
N GLY A 127 25.80 21.39 -9.68
CA GLY A 127 25.98 22.66 -8.98
C GLY A 127 24.73 23.17 -8.24
N ILE A 128 23.81 22.27 -7.89
CA ILE A 128 22.53 22.64 -7.24
C ILE A 128 22.75 22.77 -5.73
N THR A 129 22.59 23.96 -5.20
CA THR A 129 22.72 24.25 -3.76
C THR A 129 21.37 24.39 -3.07
N GLU A 130 20.40 25.00 -3.73
CA GLU A 130 19.04 25.21 -3.22
C GLU A 130 18.02 24.70 -4.26
N PRO A 131 17.59 23.45 -4.18
CA PRO A 131 16.67 22.87 -5.14
C PRO A 131 15.30 23.56 -5.11
N SER A 132 14.83 24.02 -6.26
CA SER A 132 13.54 24.72 -6.42
C SER A 132 12.39 23.78 -6.81
N ASN A 133 12.69 22.61 -7.35
CA ASN A 133 11.73 21.64 -7.84
C ASN A 133 12.22 20.20 -7.60
N LEU A 134 11.38 19.22 -7.94
CA LEU A 134 11.69 17.81 -7.73
C LEU A 134 12.89 17.32 -8.53
N GLU A 135 13.06 17.77 -9.77
CA GLU A 135 14.22 17.43 -10.61
C GLU A 135 15.52 17.84 -9.93
N GLU A 136 15.64 19.11 -9.57
CA GLU A 136 16.81 19.65 -8.89
C GLU A 136 17.08 18.94 -7.55
N GLN A 137 16.02 18.65 -6.79
CA GLN A 137 16.12 17.91 -5.54
C GLN A 137 16.66 16.50 -5.76
N ALA A 138 16.13 15.76 -6.73
CA ALA A 138 16.60 14.40 -7.03
C ALA A 138 18.05 14.39 -7.49
N ILE A 139 18.42 15.26 -8.44
CA ILE A 139 19.80 15.37 -8.95
C ILE A 139 20.78 15.73 -7.82
N SER A 140 20.41 16.66 -6.93
CA SER A 140 21.24 17.03 -5.78
C SER A 140 21.46 15.88 -4.78
N LEU A 141 20.58 14.88 -4.77
CA LEU A 141 20.68 13.71 -3.89
C LEU A 141 21.45 12.54 -4.50
N VAL A 142 21.21 12.23 -5.78
CA VAL A 142 21.67 10.97 -6.39
C VAL A 142 22.44 11.15 -7.71
N GLY A 143 22.53 12.37 -8.23
CA GLY A 143 23.16 12.67 -9.51
C GLY A 143 22.22 12.53 -10.71
N THR A 144 22.71 12.97 -11.87
CA THR A 144 21.91 13.10 -13.11
C THR A 144 21.52 11.75 -13.71
N ASP A 145 22.44 10.78 -13.77
CA ASP A 145 22.18 9.50 -14.45
C ASP A 145 21.09 8.70 -13.75
N ILE A 146 21.11 8.63 -12.41
CA ILE A 146 20.08 7.94 -11.62
C ILE A 146 18.73 8.66 -11.77
N TYR A 147 18.75 9.99 -11.75
CA TYR A 147 17.55 10.78 -11.95
C TYR A 147 16.93 10.51 -13.33
N GLU A 148 17.69 10.67 -14.40
CA GLU A 148 17.18 10.54 -15.78
C GLU A 148 16.67 9.13 -16.08
N LYS A 149 17.40 8.08 -15.65
CA LYS A 149 17.05 6.70 -15.97
C LYS A 149 16.05 6.06 -15.03
N LEU A 150 16.05 6.41 -13.76
CA LEU A 150 15.32 5.62 -12.76
C LEU A 150 14.23 6.40 -12.00
N ILE A 151 14.23 7.74 -12.07
CA ILE A 151 13.31 8.58 -11.28
C ILE A 151 12.37 9.37 -12.17
N LYS A 152 12.89 10.09 -13.14
CA LYS A 152 12.16 11.08 -13.94
C LYS A 152 10.89 10.51 -14.57
N GLY A 153 11.00 9.59 -15.51
CA GLY A 153 9.85 9.10 -16.26
C GLY A 153 8.83 8.36 -15.39
N TYR A 154 9.31 7.62 -14.38
CA TYR A 154 8.43 6.98 -13.40
C TYR A 154 7.62 8.01 -12.61
N THR A 155 8.28 9.06 -12.12
CA THR A 155 7.64 10.12 -11.33
C THR A 155 6.69 10.95 -12.17
N GLU A 156 7.08 11.32 -13.40
CA GLU A 156 6.21 12.07 -14.32
C GLU A 156 4.94 11.31 -14.69
N LYS A 157 5.02 10.00 -14.94
CA LYS A 157 3.84 9.16 -15.13
C LYS A 157 2.97 9.09 -13.87
N GLN A 158 3.61 8.99 -12.71
CA GLN A 158 2.91 8.90 -11.45
C GLN A 158 2.17 10.20 -11.10
N TRP A 159 2.73 11.35 -11.45
CA TRP A 159 2.16 12.66 -11.13
C TRP A 159 1.41 13.33 -12.30
N GLY A 160 1.56 12.82 -13.52
CA GLY A 160 0.97 13.41 -14.73
C GLY A 160 1.55 14.80 -15.07
N ARG A 161 2.72 15.16 -14.53
CA ARG A 161 3.36 16.47 -14.67
C ARG A 161 4.86 16.33 -14.74
N PRO A 162 5.56 17.25 -15.45
CA PRO A 162 7.03 17.28 -15.46
C PRO A 162 7.62 17.43 -14.05
N CYS A 163 8.74 16.79 -13.79
CA CYS A 163 9.46 16.90 -12.52
C CYS A 163 9.88 18.34 -12.19
N THR A 164 10.12 19.17 -13.20
CA THR A 164 10.43 20.61 -13.07
C THR A 164 9.28 21.45 -12.52
N GLU A 165 8.04 20.96 -12.60
CA GLU A 165 6.84 21.60 -12.07
C GLU A 165 6.39 21.05 -10.72
N LEU A 166 7.02 19.98 -10.24
CA LEU A 166 6.71 19.34 -8.98
C LEU A 166 7.55 19.95 -7.84
N PRO A 167 6.95 20.15 -6.64
CA PRO A 167 7.69 20.67 -5.50
C PRO A 167 8.83 19.78 -5.03
N ALA A 168 9.97 20.38 -4.65
CA ALA A 168 11.14 19.66 -4.17
C ALA A 168 10.85 18.77 -2.94
N PHE A 169 9.92 19.16 -2.06
CA PHE A 169 9.61 18.44 -0.84
C PHE A 169 8.96 17.05 -1.06
N ILE A 170 8.49 16.75 -2.28
CA ILE A 170 7.95 15.43 -2.64
C ILE A 170 9.03 14.36 -2.45
N ILE A 171 10.29 14.68 -2.77
CA ILE A 171 11.44 13.81 -2.53
C ILE A 171 12.32 14.45 -1.44
N LYS A 172 12.12 14.05 -0.20
CA LYS A 172 12.94 14.54 0.92
C LYS A 172 14.30 13.84 0.97
N ARG A 173 14.36 12.58 0.57
CA ARG A 173 15.56 11.75 0.54
C ARG A 173 15.37 10.61 -0.47
N LEU A 174 16.44 10.21 -1.11
CA LEU A 174 16.52 9.01 -1.94
C LEU A 174 17.58 8.10 -1.31
N PRO A 175 17.19 6.95 -0.77
CA PRO A 175 18.15 6.06 -0.13
C PRO A 175 19.09 5.46 -1.18
N VAL A 176 20.39 5.65 -0.98
CA VAL A 176 21.48 5.04 -1.74
C VAL A 176 22.15 4.01 -0.84
N ARG A 177 22.29 2.79 -1.32
CA ARG A 177 22.94 1.70 -0.59
C ARG A 177 24.26 1.34 -1.24
N LEU A 178 25.35 1.56 -0.53
CA LEU A 178 26.68 1.15 -0.98
C LEU A 178 26.98 -0.32 -0.59
N THR A 179 25.99 -1.18 -0.77
CA THR A 179 26.02 -2.62 -0.51
C THR A 179 25.34 -3.39 -1.63
N PHE A 180 25.64 -4.68 -1.77
CA PHE A 180 24.99 -5.59 -2.72
C PHE A 180 23.72 -6.19 -2.09
N ASP A 181 22.78 -5.35 -1.64
CA ASP A 181 21.53 -5.77 -1.03
C ASP A 181 20.33 -5.34 -1.89
N ASN A 182 19.66 -6.31 -2.48
CA ASN A 182 18.47 -6.13 -3.31
C ASN A 182 17.16 -6.16 -2.52
N ASN A 183 17.20 -6.38 -1.21
CA ASN A 183 15.99 -6.29 -0.41
C ASN A 183 15.50 -4.84 -0.36
N TYR A 184 14.34 -4.58 -0.96
CA TYR A 184 13.78 -3.22 -1.04
C TYR A 184 13.48 -2.63 0.34
N PHE A 185 13.01 -3.46 1.27
CA PHE A 185 12.66 -3.05 2.62
C PHE A 185 13.82 -3.25 3.60
N ASN A 186 13.98 -2.33 4.56
CA ASN A 186 14.88 -2.48 5.70
C ASN A 186 14.16 -3.09 6.91
N ALA A 187 13.20 -3.98 6.66
CA ALA A 187 12.40 -4.60 7.70
C ALA A 187 13.02 -5.92 8.16
N LEU A 188 12.95 -6.17 9.47
CA LEU A 188 13.40 -7.44 10.07
C LEU A 188 12.51 -8.62 9.65
N TYR A 189 11.22 -8.34 9.45
CA TYR A 189 10.22 -9.34 9.08
C TYR A 189 9.56 -8.93 7.78
N GLN A 190 9.47 -9.85 6.83
CA GLN A 190 8.70 -9.66 5.61
C GLN A 190 8.29 -11.00 5.02
N GLY A 191 7.29 -10.98 4.16
CA GLY A 191 6.80 -12.15 3.44
C GLY A 191 5.41 -11.94 2.88
N ILE A 192 4.91 -13.00 2.25
CA ILE A 192 3.54 -13.08 1.74
C ILE A 192 2.82 -14.17 2.54
N PRO A 193 1.59 -13.95 3.00
CA PRO A 193 0.82 -14.98 3.69
C PRO A 193 0.51 -16.11 2.71
N VAL A 194 0.84 -17.34 3.10
CA VAL A 194 0.58 -18.55 2.31
C VAL A 194 -0.92 -18.72 2.11
N GLY A 195 -1.35 -18.86 0.88
CA GLY A 195 -2.76 -18.90 0.49
C GLY A 195 -3.42 -17.54 0.31
N GLY A 196 -2.65 -16.44 0.38
CA GLY A 196 -3.08 -15.07 0.09
C GLY A 196 -3.64 -14.31 1.29
N TYR A 197 -3.73 -13.00 1.12
CA TYR A 197 -4.22 -12.08 2.18
C TYR A 197 -5.69 -12.28 2.51
N THR A 198 -6.52 -12.65 1.54
CA THR A 198 -7.95 -12.90 1.79
C THR A 198 -8.15 -14.03 2.80
N LYS A 199 -7.35 -15.11 2.69
CA LYS A 199 -7.36 -16.22 3.66
C LYS A 199 -6.91 -15.76 5.05
N MET A 200 -5.88 -14.94 5.14
CA MET A 200 -5.42 -14.37 6.42
C MET A 200 -6.51 -13.51 7.08
N VAL A 201 -7.19 -12.66 6.31
CA VAL A 201 -8.28 -11.83 6.84
C VAL A 201 -9.50 -12.68 7.21
N ALA A 202 -9.80 -13.73 6.43
CA ALA A 202 -10.85 -14.69 6.80
C ALA A 202 -10.57 -15.37 8.15
N ASN A 203 -9.30 -15.70 8.43
CA ASN A 203 -8.90 -16.26 9.73
C ASN A 203 -9.05 -15.23 10.87
N LEU A 204 -8.79 -13.93 10.62
CA LEU A 204 -9.08 -12.86 11.59
C LEU A 204 -10.57 -12.74 11.89
N LEU A 205 -11.40 -12.94 10.88
CA LEU A 205 -12.87 -12.81 10.98
C LEU A 205 -13.58 -14.13 11.34
N ASP A 206 -12.83 -15.20 11.62
CA ASP A 206 -13.43 -16.50 11.95
C ASP A 206 -14.41 -16.41 13.12
N GLY A 207 -15.63 -16.95 12.89
CA GLY A 207 -16.71 -16.93 13.87
C GLY A 207 -17.27 -15.52 14.20
N ILE A 208 -17.06 -14.54 13.34
CA ILE A 208 -17.65 -13.19 13.40
C ILE A 208 -18.66 -13.06 12.26
N GLU A 209 -19.82 -12.47 12.55
CA GLU A 209 -20.81 -12.18 11.51
C GLU A 209 -20.31 -11.09 10.57
N VAL A 210 -20.28 -11.40 9.26
CA VAL A 210 -19.87 -10.47 8.19
C VAL A 210 -20.99 -10.37 7.16
N ARG A 211 -21.38 -9.15 6.81
CA ARG A 211 -22.33 -8.86 5.73
C ARG A 211 -21.63 -8.04 4.66
N LEU A 212 -21.60 -8.57 3.46
CA LEU A 212 -21.01 -7.92 2.27
C LEU A 212 -22.12 -7.27 1.43
N ASN A 213 -21.73 -6.39 0.49
CA ASN A 213 -22.64 -5.59 -0.32
C ASN A 213 -23.60 -4.73 0.54
N GLU A 214 -23.13 -4.27 1.68
CA GLU A 214 -23.86 -3.43 2.62
C GLU A 214 -23.15 -2.10 2.81
N ASP A 215 -23.74 -1.03 2.25
CA ASP A 215 -23.22 0.32 2.42
C ASP A 215 -23.80 0.96 3.68
N TYR A 216 -22.93 1.27 4.63
CA TYR A 216 -23.30 1.91 5.90
C TYR A 216 -23.95 3.27 5.68
N LEU A 217 -23.41 4.08 4.75
CA LEU A 217 -23.88 5.45 4.55
C LEU A 217 -25.28 5.50 3.94
N GLU A 218 -25.67 4.51 3.14
CA GLU A 218 -27.03 4.40 2.59
C GLU A 218 -28.09 4.07 3.65
N LYS A 219 -27.69 3.38 4.74
CA LYS A 219 -28.61 2.87 5.78
C LYS A 219 -28.11 3.26 7.18
N LYS A 220 -27.46 4.40 7.31
CA LYS A 220 -26.75 4.84 8.53
C LYS A 220 -27.61 4.73 9.79
N GLU A 221 -28.82 5.30 9.79
CA GLU A 221 -29.73 5.26 10.96
C GLU A 221 -30.10 3.84 11.40
N GLN A 222 -30.29 2.94 10.42
CA GLN A 222 -30.58 1.54 10.69
C GLN A 222 -29.41 0.86 11.39
N TYR A 223 -28.21 1.07 10.86
CA TYR A 223 -27.00 0.45 11.42
C TYR A 223 -26.62 1.05 12.78
N ASP A 224 -26.76 2.36 12.96
CA ASP A 224 -26.52 3.04 14.25
C ASP A 224 -27.46 2.52 15.37
N ALA A 225 -28.65 2.08 15.00
CA ALA A 225 -29.61 1.49 15.95
C ALA A 225 -29.26 0.03 16.31
N MET A 226 -28.39 -0.65 15.55
CA MET A 226 -28.04 -2.05 15.77
C MET A 226 -26.89 -2.24 16.76
N ALA A 227 -26.02 -1.25 16.97
CA ALA A 227 -24.85 -1.36 17.81
C ALA A 227 -24.72 -0.23 18.84
N GLU A 228 -24.01 -0.51 19.92
CA GLU A 228 -23.69 0.50 20.93
C GLU A 228 -22.64 1.49 20.42
N LYS A 229 -21.63 0.99 19.70
CA LYS A 229 -20.58 1.77 19.05
C LYS A 229 -20.31 1.33 17.62
N VAL A 230 -19.80 2.25 16.81
CA VAL A 230 -19.43 2.04 15.42
C VAL A 230 -17.93 2.30 15.23
N ILE A 231 -17.23 1.35 14.65
CA ILE A 231 -15.86 1.54 14.15
C ILE A 231 -15.96 1.82 12.67
N TYR A 232 -15.69 3.05 12.26
CA TYR A 232 -15.82 3.49 10.88
C TYR A 232 -14.46 3.60 10.20
N THR A 233 -14.22 2.78 9.18
CA THR A 233 -12.96 2.76 8.42
C THR A 233 -13.08 3.33 7.01
N GLY A 234 -14.23 3.87 6.65
CA GLY A 234 -14.46 4.57 5.40
C GLY A 234 -13.87 5.98 5.38
N ALA A 235 -14.04 6.68 4.27
CA ALA A 235 -13.58 8.05 4.14
C ALA A 235 -14.31 8.98 5.11
N ILE A 236 -13.54 9.74 5.90
CA ILE A 236 -14.10 10.60 6.95
C ILE A 236 -14.98 11.71 6.38
N ASP A 237 -14.62 12.29 5.26
CA ASP A 237 -15.40 13.34 4.58
C ASP A 237 -16.75 12.78 4.06
N ALA A 238 -16.77 11.56 3.55
CA ALA A 238 -18.01 10.88 3.14
C ALA A 238 -18.94 10.62 4.33
N TYR A 239 -18.41 10.29 5.51
CA TYR A 239 -19.23 10.13 6.72
C TYR A 239 -20.01 11.41 7.05
N PHE A 240 -19.43 12.57 6.81
CA PHE A 240 -20.03 13.88 7.03
C PHE A 240 -20.66 14.48 5.78
N ASP A 241 -20.99 13.67 4.77
CA ASP A 241 -21.63 14.08 3.53
C ASP A 241 -20.90 15.25 2.83
N TYR A 242 -19.57 15.21 2.89
CA TYR A 242 -18.65 16.20 2.27
C TYR A 242 -18.93 17.67 2.64
N LYS A 243 -19.58 17.92 3.77
CA LYS A 243 -20.09 19.26 4.14
C LYS A 243 -19.01 20.35 4.30
N LEU A 244 -17.74 19.97 4.48
CA LEU A 244 -16.60 20.91 4.53
C LEU A 244 -15.78 20.90 3.23
N GLY A 245 -16.14 20.06 2.27
CA GLY A 245 -15.41 19.82 1.02
C GLY A 245 -14.83 18.41 0.96
N THR A 246 -14.30 18.06 -0.20
CA THR A 246 -13.78 16.74 -0.51
C THR A 246 -12.27 16.66 -0.25
N LEU A 247 -11.84 15.67 0.51
CA LEU A 247 -10.44 15.30 0.66
C LEU A 247 -9.92 14.65 -0.63
N GLU A 248 -8.71 14.96 -1.02
CA GLU A 248 -8.12 14.47 -2.26
C GLU A 248 -7.32 13.21 -2.02
N TYR A 249 -7.38 12.31 -3.00
CA TYR A 249 -6.66 11.04 -3.00
C TYR A 249 -5.88 10.88 -4.29
N ARG A 250 -5.01 9.89 -4.32
CA ARG A 250 -4.41 9.34 -5.54
C ARG A 250 -5.02 8.00 -5.80
N SER A 251 -5.15 7.68 -7.06
CA SER A 251 -5.70 6.42 -7.51
C SER A 251 -4.75 5.71 -8.45
N VAL A 252 -4.96 4.41 -8.61
CA VAL A 252 -4.29 3.55 -9.58
C VAL A 252 -5.32 2.70 -10.29
N ARG A 253 -5.05 2.38 -11.53
CA ARG A 253 -5.86 1.49 -12.36
C ARG A 253 -5.03 0.28 -12.77
N PHE A 254 -5.65 -0.88 -12.77
CA PHE A 254 -5.01 -2.14 -13.14
C PHE A 254 -5.67 -2.76 -14.37
N GLU A 255 -4.85 -3.27 -15.28
CA GLU A 255 -5.27 -4.13 -16.37
C GLU A 255 -4.68 -5.52 -16.11
N ASN A 256 -5.58 -6.49 -15.87
CA ASN A 256 -5.19 -7.87 -15.57
C ASN A 256 -5.24 -8.73 -16.82
N GLU A 257 -4.24 -9.60 -17.00
CA GLU A 257 -4.15 -10.53 -18.12
C GLU A 257 -3.66 -11.90 -17.64
N THR A 258 -4.39 -12.95 -18.00
CA THR A 258 -3.95 -14.32 -17.80
C THR A 258 -3.22 -14.81 -19.04
N LEU A 259 -2.01 -15.31 -18.89
CA LEU A 259 -1.15 -15.75 -19.98
C LEU A 259 -0.93 -17.27 -19.90
N ASP A 260 -1.07 -17.94 -21.07
CA ASP A 260 -0.83 -19.37 -21.21
C ASP A 260 0.70 -19.66 -21.38
N LYS A 261 1.44 -19.29 -20.36
CA LYS A 261 2.88 -19.55 -20.24
C LYS A 261 3.31 -19.52 -18.77
N PRO A 262 4.37 -20.23 -18.40
CA PRO A 262 4.77 -20.38 -17.00
C PRO A 262 5.47 -19.15 -16.41
N ASN A 263 5.99 -18.24 -17.25
CA ASN A 263 6.77 -17.09 -16.82
C ASN A 263 6.65 -15.95 -17.84
N PHE A 264 6.45 -14.72 -17.36
CA PHE A 264 6.36 -13.54 -18.22
C PHE A 264 7.63 -12.68 -18.11
N GLN A 265 7.98 -12.25 -16.90
CA GLN A 265 9.07 -11.32 -16.64
C GLN A 265 10.12 -11.82 -15.62
N GLY A 266 9.86 -12.97 -14.98
CA GLY A 266 10.80 -13.59 -14.05
C GLY A 266 10.96 -12.88 -12.70
N ASN A 267 10.08 -11.95 -12.38
CA ASN A 267 10.07 -11.23 -11.10
C ASN A 267 8.65 -10.77 -10.75
N ALA A 268 8.35 -10.66 -9.47
CA ALA A 268 7.04 -10.21 -9.00
C ALA A 268 6.72 -8.77 -9.43
N ALA A 269 7.70 -7.88 -9.45
CA ALA A 269 7.49 -6.48 -9.83
C ALA A 269 8.62 -5.96 -10.73
N VAL A 270 8.24 -5.38 -11.87
CA VAL A 270 9.13 -4.64 -12.76
C VAL A 270 8.55 -3.25 -12.95
N ASN A 271 9.31 -2.22 -12.55
CA ASN A 271 8.95 -0.82 -12.73
C ASN A 271 9.46 -0.34 -14.08
N TYR A 272 8.63 0.34 -14.84
CA TYR A 272 9.01 0.95 -16.11
C TYR A 272 9.32 2.42 -15.88
N THR A 273 10.57 2.80 -16.00
CA THR A 273 11.05 4.12 -15.58
C THR A 273 11.24 5.10 -16.74
N ASP A 274 11.06 4.65 -17.99
CA ASP A 274 10.92 5.54 -19.14
C ASP A 274 9.52 6.22 -19.16
N VAL A 275 9.40 7.32 -19.89
CA VAL A 275 8.14 8.09 -19.97
C VAL A 275 7.20 7.55 -21.05
N GLU A 276 7.73 6.86 -22.05
CA GLU A 276 6.99 6.38 -23.23
C GLU A 276 6.12 5.16 -22.91
N THR A 277 6.56 4.31 -21.99
CA THR A 277 5.77 3.17 -21.53
C THR A 277 4.59 3.67 -20.68
N PRO A 278 3.32 3.39 -21.06
CA PRO A 278 2.17 4.03 -20.42
C PRO A 278 1.87 3.54 -19.00
N TRP A 279 2.30 2.32 -18.63
CA TRP A 279 2.17 1.81 -17.26
C TRP A 279 3.41 2.13 -16.43
N THR A 280 3.23 2.23 -15.13
CA THR A 280 4.32 2.46 -14.19
C THR A 280 5.00 1.17 -13.78
N ARG A 281 4.25 0.07 -13.72
CA ARG A 281 4.71 -1.23 -13.23
C ARG A 281 3.94 -2.37 -13.85
N ILE A 282 4.61 -3.52 -14.02
CA ILE A 282 3.95 -4.81 -14.22
C ILE A 282 4.19 -5.67 -12.99
N ILE A 283 3.11 -6.24 -12.47
CA ILE A 283 3.13 -7.21 -11.39
C ILE A 283 2.87 -8.58 -12.01
N GLU A 284 3.75 -9.55 -11.78
CA GLU A 284 3.53 -10.96 -12.11
C GLU A 284 3.26 -11.73 -10.81
N HIS A 285 1.99 -11.98 -10.52
CA HIS A 285 1.50 -12.35 -9.19
C HIS A 285 2.02 -13.69 -8.67
N LYS A 286 2.26 -14.67 -9.55
CA LYS A 286 2.72 -15.99 -9.12
C LYS A 286 4.07 -15.97 -8.39
N TRP A 287 4.92 -14.95 -8.66
CA TRP A 287 6.25 -14.88 -8.05
C TRP A 287 6.23 -14.43 -6.59
N PHE A 288 5.12 -13.93 -6.08
CA PHE A 288 4.94 -13.74 -4.64
C PHE A 288 4.97 -15.06 -3.86
N GLU A 289 4.58 -16.16 -4.51
CA GLU A 289 4.56 -17.52 -3.95
C GLU A 289 5.46 -18.48 -4.76
N PHE A 290 6.54 -17.94 -5.35
CA PHE A 290 7.60 -18.68 -6.06
C PHE A 290 7.13 -19.51 -7.26
N GLY A 291 6.01 -19.15 -7.87
CA GLY A 291 5.43 -19.84 -9.02
C GLY A 291 4.81 -21.20 -8.69
N LYS A 292 4.55 -21.47 -7.41
CA LYS A 292 4.02 -22.72 -6.89
C LYS A 292 2.59 -22.58 -6.40
N ASP A 293 1.83 -23.66 -6.43
CA ASP A 293 0.58 -23.79 -5.69
C ASP A 293 0.84 -24.15 -4.20
N GLU A 294 -0.24 -24.32 -3.42
CA GLU A 294 -0.14 -24.65 -1.99
C GLU A 294 0.46 -26.05 -1.74
N GLU A 295 0.39 -26.95 -2.72
CA GLU A 295 0.97 -28.31 -2.69
C GLU A 295 2.43 -28.33 -3.17
N GLY A 296 2.96 -27.22 -3.68
CA GLY A 296 4.33 -27.08 -4.17
C GLY A 296 4.52 -27.44 -5.64
N ASN A 297 3.45 -27.62 -6.42
CA ASN A 297 3.53 -27.89 -7.85
C ASN A 297 3.76 -26.61 -8.65
N ASP A 298 4.45 -26.71 -9.78
CA ASP A 298 4.65 -25.59 -10.69
C ASP A 298 3.34 -25.17 -11.36
N LEU A 299 3.03 -23.88 -11.32
CA LEU A 299 1.87 -23.33 -11.99
C LEU A 299 2.17 -23.13 -13.49
N PRO A 300 1.39 -23.74 -14.42
CA PRO A 300 1.69 -23.71 -15.86
C PRO A 300 1.37 -22.35 -16.51
N LYS A 301 0.49 -21.56 -15.91
CA LYS A 301 0.09 -20.25 -16.38
C LYS A 301 0.61 -19.15 -15.48
N THR A 302 0.50 -17.90 -15.95
CA THR A 302 0.79 -16.73 -15.13
C THR A 302 -0.27 -15.66 -15.28
N VAL A 303 -0.41 -14.80 -14.26
CA VAL A 303 -1.30 -13.63 -14.28
C VAL A 303 -0.45 -12.40 -14.05
N ILE A 304 -0.60 -11.41 -14.93
CA ILE A 304 0.06 -10.12 -14.80
C ILE A 304 -0.98 -9.01 -14.60
N SER A 305 -0.55 -7.94 -13.91
CA SER A 305 -1.31 -6.69 -13.82
C SER A 305 -0.42 -5.54 -14.29
N ARG A 306 -0.88 -4.78 -15.28
CA ARG A 306 -0.28 -3.49 -15.64
C ARG A 306 -0.89 -2.41 -14.76
N GLU A 307 -0.05 -1.69 -14.04
CA GLU A 307 -0.46 -0.62 -13.13
C GLU A 307 -0.30 0.73 -13.81
N TYR A 308 -1.37 1.52 -13.80
CA TYR A 308 -1.39 2.88 -14.31
C TYR A 308 -1.71 3.84 -13.17
N SER A 309 -0.97 4.94 -13.07
CA SER A 309 -1.37 6.06 -12.23
C SER A 309 -2.61 6.73 -12.83
N SER A 310 -3.55 7.13 -11.99
CA SER A 310 -4.74 7.86 -12.39
C SER A 310 -5.07 8.98 -11.43
N GLU A 311 -5.62 10.07 -11.96
CA GLU A 311 -6.23 11.10 -11.12
C GLU A 311 -7.46 10.53 -10.43
N TRP A 312 -7.55 10.74 -9.13
CA TRP A 312 -8.72 10.38 -8.36
C TRP A 312 -9.83 11.42 -8.56
N LYS A 313 -11.07 10.93 -8.70
CA LYS A 313 -12.28 11.74 -8.73
C LYS A 313 -13.26 11.21 -7.68
N PRO A 314 -14.18 12.03 -7.15
CA PRO A 314 -15.25 11.53 -6.29
C PRO A 314 -16.00 10.36 -6.94
N GLY A 315 -16.05 9.22 -6.24
CA GLY A 315 -16.60 7.95 -6.74
C GLY A 315 -15.55 6.92 -7.13
N ASP A 316 -14.31 7.31 -7.38
CA ASP A 316 -13.19 6.38 -7.59
C ASP A 316 -12.70 5.79 -6.25
N GLU A 317 -12.06 4.63 -6.31
CA GLU A 317 -11.41 4.05 -5.13
C GLU A 317 -10.27 4.95 -4.63
N PRO A 318 -10.31 5.39 -3.36
CA PRO A 318 -9.25 6.19 -2.77
C PRO A 318 -8.10 5.28 -2.30
N TYR A 319 -6.95 5.35 -2.97
CA TYR A 319 -5.78 4.54 -2.57
C TYR A 319 -4.89 5.24 -1.57
N TYR A 320 -4.49 6.48 -1.86
CA TYR A 320 -3.52 7.21 -1.05
C TYR A 320 -3.98 8.63 -0.77
N PRO A 321 -4.02 9.07 0.51
CA PRO A 321 -4.27 10.47 0.84
C PRO A 321 -3.23 11.41 0.23
N VAL A 322 -3.67 12.57 -0.24
CA VAL A 322 -2.76 13.64 -0.65
C VAL A 322 -2.33 14.42 0.59
N ASN A 323 -1.08 14.22 1.02
CA ASN A 323 -0.52 14.82 2.23
C ASN A 323 0.07 16.21 1.93
N ASP A 324 -0.77 17.17 1.57
CA ASP A 324 -0.41 18.58 1.44
C ASP A 324 -1.05 19.44 2.56
N GLU A 325 -0.68 20.70 2.63
CA GLU A 325 -1.16 21.63 3.65
C GLU A 325 -2.69 21.84 3.55
N LYS A 326 -3.22 21.97 2.33
CA LYS A 326 -4.65 22.16 2.06
C LYS A 326 -5.49 21.00 2.60
N ASN A 327 -5.12 19.79 2.23
CA ASN A 327 -5.83 18.58 2.66
C ASN A 327 -5.62 18.30 4.15
N GLY A 328 -4.43 18.59 4.68
CA GLY A 328 -4.14 18.49 6.11
C GLY A 328 -5.02 19.42 6.96
N ALA A 329 -5.21 20.66 6.52
CA ALA A 329 -6.10 21.63 7.18
C ALA A 329 -7.57 21.19 7.10
N LEU A 330 -8.02 20.72 5.94
CA LEU A 330 -9.39 20.21 5.76
C LEU A 330 -9.64 18.97 6.63
N TYR A 331 -8.69 18.03 6.67
CA TYR A 331 -8.79 16.87 7.56
C TYR A 331 -8.86 17.28 9.03
N GLY A 332 -8.10 18.29 9.45
CA GLY A 332 -8.16 18.85 10.82
C GLY A 332 -9.58 19.26 11.21
N GLN A 333 -10.30 19.92 10.31
CA GLN A 333 -11.69 20.32 10.53
C GLN A 333 -12.64 19.10 10.63
N TYR A 334 -12.45 18.08 9.78
CA TYR A 334 -13.24 16.83 9.89
C TYR A 334 -12.94 16.09 11.19
N LYS A 335 -11.70 16.09 11.64
CA LYS A 335 -11.32 15.49 12.93
C LYS A 335 -12.05 16.15 14.11
N GLU A 336 -12.16 17.49 14.12
CA GLU A 336 -12.95 18.21 15.13
C GLU A 336 -14.43 17.83 15.11
N LEU A 337 -15.00 17.48 13.95
CA LEU A 337 -16.36 16.97 13.84
C LEU A 337 -16.44 15.53 14.38
N ALA A 338 -15.46 14.71 14.04
CA ALA A 338 -15.40 13.31 14.51
C ALA A 338 -15.30 13.20 16.03
N GLU A 339 -14.61 14.12 16.69
CA GLU A 339 -14.52 14.19 18.15
C GLU A 339 -15.88 14.47 18.84
N LYS A 340 -16.87 14.96 18.10
CA LYS A 340 -18.23 15.24 18.57
C LYS A 340 -19.19 14.05 18.33
N GLU A 341 -18.72 12.96 17.76
CA GLU A 341 -19.48 11.74 17.50
C GLU A 341 -19.21 10.70 18.61
N PRO A 342 -19.97 10.70 19.72
CA PRO A 342 -19.60 9.92 20.92
C PRO A 342 -19.70 8.41 20.72
N LYS A 343 -20.40 7.96 19.68
CA LYS A 343 -20.61 6.53 19.37
C LYS A 343 -19.72 6.02 18.24
N VAL A 344 -18.99 6.88 17.57
CA VAL A 344 -18.23 6.51 16.38
C VAL A 344 -16.74 6.69 16.61
N ILE A 345 -15.98 5.66 16.32
CA ILE A 345 -14.52 5.67 16.33
C ILE A 345 -14.06 5.59 14.88
N PHE A 346 -13.38 6.61 14.44
CA PHE A 346 -12.78 6.64 13.10
C PHE A 346 -11.40 6.00 13.14
N GLY A 347 -11.14 5.08 12.21
CA GLY A 347 -9.89 4.36 12.13
C GLY A 347 -9.50 3.92 10.73
N GLY A 348 -8.24 3.50 10.56
CA GLY A 348 -7.70 3.08 9.29
C GLY A 348 -7.34 4.24 8.35
N ARG A 349 -6.83 3.89 7.17
CA ARG A 349 -6.26 4.87 6.22
C ARG A 349 -7.22 6.00 5.85
N LEU A 350 -8.48 5.66 5.58
CA LEU A 350 -9.49 6.63 5.12
C LEU A 350 -10.14 7.38 6.29
N GLY A 351 -10.40 6.69 7.40
CA GLY A 351 -11.00 7.28 8.59
C GLY A 351 -10.05 8.26 9.30
N GLU A 352 -8.75 8.01 9.23
CA GLU A 352 -7.72 8.87 9.81
C GLU A 352 -7.00 9.74 8.77
N TYR A 353 -7.35 9.62 7.50
CA TYR A 353 -6.71 10.32 6.37
C TYR A 353 -5.18 10.25 6.43
N LYS A 354 -4.64 9.04 6.64
CA LYS A 354 -3.20 8.79 6.76
C LYS A 354 -2.72 7.76 5.76
N TYR A 355 -1.50 7.96 5.28
CA TYR A 355 -0.79 6.92 4.58
C TYR A 355 -0.27 5.90 5.60
N TYR A 356 -0.83 4.71 5.58
CA TYR A 356 -0.40 3.58 6.41
C TYR A 356 0.06 2.41 5.54
N ASP A 357 1.21 1.86 5.83
CA ASP A 357 1.55 0.49 5.42
C ASP A 357 0.75 -0.52 6.26
N MET A 358 0.69 -1.77 5.83
CA MET A 358 -0.14 -2.79 6.49
C MET A 358 0.17 -2.97 7.97
N ASP A 359 1.45 -2.92 8.34
CA ASP A 359 1.88 -3.05 9.73
C ASP A 359 1.42 -1.88 10.59
N ALA A 360 1.48 -0.67 10.05
CA ALA A 360 1.00 0.53 10.74
C ALA A 360 -0.54 0.52 10.91
N VAL A 361 -1.28 -0.01 9.94
CA VAL A 361 -2.73 -0.23 10.07
C VAL A 361 -3.04 -1.19 11.21
N ILE A 362 -2.32 -2.32 11.28
CA ILE A 362 -2.49 -3.32 12.33
C ILE A 362 -2.11 -2.73 13.69
N ALA A 363 -0.99 -2.02 13.78
CA ALA A 363 -0.56 -1.35 15.01
C ALA A 363 -1.62 -0.36 15.51
N SER A 364 -2.13 0.50 14.62
CA SER A 364 -3.17 1.48 14.96
C SER A 364 -4.46 0.81 15.46
N ALA A 365 -4.86 -0.30 14.84
CA ALA A 365 -6.02 -1.06 15.29
C ALA A 365 -5.80 -1.70 16.67
N LEU A 366 -4.63 -2.28 16.92
CA LEU A 366 -4.27 -2.86 18.23
C LEU A 366 -4.23 -1.79 19.33
N ASP A 367 -3.65 -0.64 19.05
CA ASP A 367 -3.60 0.48 20.00
C ASP A 367 -5.01 1.02 20.31
N MET A 368 -5.92 1.00 19.32
CA MET A 368 -7.32 1.35 19.55
C MET A 368 -8.02 0.30 20.42
N CYS A 369 -7.77 -0.98 20.17
CA CYS A 369 -8.32 -2.06 20.99
C CYS A 369 -7.87 -1.96 22.45
N GLU A 370 -6.61 -1.66 22.70
CA GLU A 370 -6.09 -1.47 24.06
C GLU A 370 -6.77 -0.32 24.81
N ARG A 371 -7.14 0.75 24.11
CA ARG A 371 -7.84 1.90 24.70
C ARG A 371 -9.34 1.68 24.90
N GLU A 372 -9.97 0.99 23.96
CA GLU A 372 -11.41 0.89 23.89
C GLU A 372 -11.97 -0.35 24.62
N LEU A 373 -11.20 -1.46 24.65
CA LEU A 373 -11.63 -2.74 25.20
C LEU A 373 -11.07 -3.05 26.60
N ALA A 374 -10.29 -2.11 27.17
CA ALA A 374 -9.67 -2.24 28.48
C ALA A 374 -10.69 -2.29 29.64
#